data_cf8c08bf524d7cd10cf65f48ba89610a
#
_entry.id   cf8c08bf524d7cd10cf65f48ba89610a
#
_cell.length_a   1.000
_cell.length_b   1.000
_cell.length_c   1.000
_cell.angle_alpha   90.00
_cell.angle_beta   90.00
_cell.angle_gamma   90.00
#
_symmetry.space_group_name_H-M   'P 1'
#
loop_
_entity.id
_entity.type
_entity.pdbx_description
1 polymer ?
#
loop_
_entity_poly.entity_id
_entity_poly.type
_entity_poly.pdbx_seq_one_letter_code
_entity_poly.pdbx_strand_id
1 'polypeptide(L)'
;MNGVVGMADLLCDTGLTEEQRLFAETIKSSGEALLVIINDVLDYSKIEAEKMRLYPEPFDLERCLHEVMLLLQPLAQEKELKLIVDFDLFLPTRFMADPGRMRQILTNLIGTAVKFTDNGHVSVRVVGVEMVDGDHDLHI
;
A
#
# COMPACT_ATOMS: atom_id res chain seq x y z
N MET A 1 1.18 -8.16 -19.22
CA MET A 1 1.70 -8.50 -17.87
C MET A 1 0.69 -9.20 -16.98
N ASN A 2 -0.57 -8.71 -16.82
CA ASN A 2 -1.59 -9.39 -16.01
C ASN A 2 -1.84 -10.85 -16.44
N GLY A 3 -1.73 -11.16 -17.75
CA GLY A 3 -1.84 -12.54 -18.24
C GLY A 3 -0.73 -13.47 -17.77
N VAL A 4 0.52 -12.96 -17.66
CA VAL A 4 1.66 -13.78 -17.20
C VAL A 4 1.52 -14.09 -15.70
N VAL A 5 1.18 -13.09 -14.89
CA VAL A 5 0.96 -13.26 -13.44
C VAL A 5 -0.23 -14.20 -13.19
N GLY A 6 -1.36 -13.97 -13.90
CA GLY A 6 -2.54 -14.82 -13.76
C GLY A 6 -2.30 -16.28 -14.17
N MET A 7 -1.50 -16.51 -15.23
CA MET A 7 -1.14 -17.89 -15.63
C MET A 7 -0.17 -18.54 -14.64
N ALA A 8 0.77 -17.78 -14.05
CA ALA A 8 1.65 -18.29 -13.00
C ALA A 8 0.86 -18.65 -11.73
N ASP A 9 -0.15 -17.85 -11.39
CA ASP A 9 -1.04 -18.10 -10.27
C ASP A 9 -1.85 -19.40 -10.47
N LEU A 10 -2.51 -19.52 -11.62
CA LEU A 10 -3.23 -20.74 -11.99
C LEU A 10 -2.30 -21.98 -12.01
N LEU A 11 -1.05 -21.80 -12.44
CA LEU A 11 -0.08 -22.88 -12.44
C LEU A 11 0.27 -23.35 -11.02
N CYS A 12 0.39 -22.43 -10.06
CA CYS A 12 0.63 -22.73 -8.65
C CYS A 12 -0.49 -23.57 -8.02
N ASP A 13 -1.72 -23.47 -8.54
CA ASP A 13 -2.87 -24.24 -8.07
C ASP A 13 -2.94 -25.67 -8.66
N THR A 14 -2.00 -26.04 -9.53
CA THR A 14 -1.93 -27.37 -10.12
C THR A 14 -0.98 -28.30 -9.34
N GLY A 15 -0.97 -29.61 -9.69
CA GLY A 15 -0.08 -30.61 -9.07
C GLY A 15 1.37 -30.45 -9.52
N LEU A 16 2.07 -29.42 -9.03
CA LEU A 16 3.48 -29.16 -9.32
C LEU A 16 4.41 -29.92 -8.40
N THR A 17 5.61 -30.28 -8.91
CA THR A 17 6.74 -30.66 -8.05
C THR A 17 7.23 -29.42 -7.26
N GLU A 18 7.98 -29.63 -6.18
CA GLU A 18 8.54 -28.53 -5.39
C GLU A 18 9.40 -27.58 -6.24
N GLU A 19 10.21 -28.12 -7.14
CA GLU A 19 11.05 -27.34 -8.04
C GLU A 19 10.19 -26.50 -9.03
N GLN A 20 9.15 -27.11 -9.61
CA GLN A 20 8.23 -26.42 -10.51
C GLN A 20 7.43 -25.33 -9.78
N ARG A 21 7.03 -25.59 -8.54
CA ARG A 21 6.36 -24.59 -7.69
C ARG A 21 7.26 -23.39 -7.44
N LEU A 22 8.51 -23.61 -7.08
CA LEU A 22 9.48 -22.53 -6.91
C LEU A 22 9.63 -21.67 -8.17
N PHE A 23 9.68 -22.31 -9.36
CA PHE A 23 9.74 -21.56 -10.62
C PHE A 23 8.47 -20.75 -10.87
N ALA A 24 7.30 -21.32 -10.64
CA ALA A 24 6.02 -20.64 -10.85
C ALA A 24 5.87 -19.45 -9.89
N GLU A 25 6.20 -19.61 -8.62
CA GLU A 25 6.21 -18.54 -7.61
C GLU A 25 7.22 -17.43 -7.95
N THR A 26 8.41 -17.80 -8.44
CA THR A 26 9.42 -16.84 -8.90
C THR A 26 8.93 -16.03 -10.11
N ILE A 27 8.27 -16.67 -11.06
CA ILE A 27 7.68 -16.00 -12.23
C ILE A 27 6.56 -15.05 -11.78
N LYS A 28 5.69 -15.50 -10.86
CA LYS A 28 4.59 -14.69 -10.30
C LYS A 28 5.14 -13.45 -9.61
N SER A 29 6.04 -13.62 -8.64
CA SER A 29 6.62 -12.52 -7.85
C SER A 29 7.39 -11.52 -8.72
N SER A 30 8.15 -12.00 -9.71
CA SER A 30 8.86 -11.15 -10.67
C SER A 30 7.89 -10.37 -11.55
N GLY A 31 6.80 -10.99 -12.00
CA GLY A 31 5.76 -10.36 -12.78
C GLY A 31 5.01 -9.28 -12.00
N GLU A 32 4.69 -9.53 -10.72
CA GLU A 32 4.07 -8.57 -9.81
C GLU A 32 5.00 -7.37 -9.58
N ALA A 33 6.27 -7.61 -9.28
CA ALA A 33 7.27 -6.54 -9.11
C ALA A 33 7.40 -5.66 -10.37
N LEU A 34 7.41 -6.27 -11.56
CA LEU A 34 7.46 -5.52 -12.81
C LEU A 34 6.19 -4.69 -13.05
N LEU A 35 5.01 -5.20 -12.68
CA LEU A 35 3.77 -4.43 -12.76
C LEU A 35 3.79 -3.18 -11.88
N VAL A 36 4.34 -3.28 -10.68
CA VAL A 36 4.53 -2.12 -9.79
C VAL A 36 5.40 -1.07 -10.48
N ILE A 37 6.56 -1.46 -11.00
CA ILE A 37 7.49 -0.54 -11.69
C ILE A 37 6.82 0.12 -12.91
N ILE A 38 6.11 -0.65 -13.72
CA ILE A 38 5.40 -0.10 -14.90
C ILE A 38 4.36 0.93 -14.47
N ASN A 39 3.57 0.64 -13.44
CA ASN A 39 2.56 1.57 -12.93
C ASN A 39 3.19 2.84 -12.37
N ASP A 40 4.30 2.74 -11.63
CA ASP A 40 5.04 3.88 -11.09
C ASP A 40 5.59 4.78 -12.22
N VAL A 41 6.15 4.19 -13.28
CA VAL A 41 6.63 4.93 -14.47
C VAL A 41 5.48 5.61 -15.20
N LEU A 42 4.34 4.93 -15.34
CA LEU A 42 3.15 5.52 -15.96
C LEU A 42 2.56 6.66 -15.12
N ASP A 43 2.53 6.51 -13.80
CA ASP A 43 2.07 7.56 -12.90
C ASP A 43 3.01 8.77 -12.94
N TYR A 44 4.34 8.54 -12.90
CA TYR A 44 5.32 9.60 -13.08
C TYR A 44 5.12 10.36 -14.40
N SER A 45 4.96 9.63 -15.50
CA SER A 45 4.72 10.22 -16.83
C SER A 45 3.43 11.05 -16.89
N LYS A 46 2.38 10.64 -16.17
CA LYS A 46 1.12 11.39 -16.07
C LYS A 46 1.28 12.67 -15.24
N ILE A 47 2.10 12.61 -14.16
CA ILE A 47 2.42 13.79 -13.34
C ILE A 47 3.21 14.80 -14.17
N GLU A 48 4.29 14.37 -14.85
CA GLU A 48 5.14 15.22 -15.68
C GLU A 48 4.35 15.88 -16.83
N ALA A 49 3.40 15.16 -17.40
CA ALA A 49 2.53 15.68 -18.46
C ALA A 49 1.33 16.50 -17.94
N GLU A 50 1.24 16.77 -16.62
CA GLU A 50 0.10 17.43 -15.96
C GLU A 50 -1.26 16.76 -16.27
N LYS A 51 -1.25 15.48 -16.59
CA LYS A 51 -2.43 14.70 -16.95
C LYS A 51 -2.99 13.87 -15.79
N MET A 52 -2.32 13.88 -14.63
CA MET A 52 -2.84 13.19 -13.45
C MET A 52 -4.09 13.93 -12.97
N ARG A 53 -5.21 13.21 -12.92
CA ARG A 53 -6.46 13.70 -12.35
C ARG A 53 -6.69 12.98 -11.02
N LEU A 54 -6.97 13.77 -9.99
CA LEU A 54 -7.44 13.26 -8.71
C LEU A 54 -8.97 13.22 -8.74
N TYR A 55 -9.53 12.19 -8.14
CA TYR A 55 -10.96 11.99 -7.98
C TYR A 55 -11.31 12.04 -6.47
N PRO A 56 -11.40 13.27 -5.90
CA PRO A 56 -11.70 13.40 -4.49
C PRO A 56 -13.12 12.98 -4.20
N GLU A 57 -13.25 12.08 -3.22
CA GLU A 57 -14.53 11.62 -2.68
C GLU A 57 -14.44 11.49 -1.16
N PRO A 58 -15.58 11.49 -0.44
CA PRO A 58 -15.58 11.24 0.99
C PRO A 58 -15.07 9.84 1.28
N PHE A 59 -14.01 9.70 2.08
CA PHE A 59 -13.49 8.41 2.50
C PHE A 59 -13.12 8.41 3.98
N ASP A 60 -13.04 7.23 4.55
CA ASP A 60 -12.63 7.02 5.93
C ASP A 60 -11.13 6.69 5.98
N LEU A 61 -10.33 7.62 6.52
CA LEU A 61 -8.87 7.50 6.57
C LEU A 61 -8.44 6.42 7.56
N GLU A 62 -9.10 6.31 8.70
CA GLU A 62 -8.78 5.29 9.71
C GLU A 62 -8.98 3.89 9.13
N ARG A 63 -10.11 3.68 8.45
CA ARG A 63 -10.39 2.42 7.75
C ARG A 63 -9.36 2.15 6.66
N CYS A 64 -9.00 3.15 5.86
CA CYS A 64 -8.00 3.02 4.80
C CYS A 64 -6.63 2.58 5.36
N LEU A 65 -6.21 3.18 6.48
CA LEU A 65 -5.00 2.79 7.20
C LEU A 65 -5.07 1.34 7.69
N HIS A 66 -6.16 0.94 8.32
CA HIS A 66 -6.34 -0.44 8.78
C HIS A 66 -6.26 -1.46 7.64
N GLU A 67 -6.87 -1.16 6.48
CA GLU A 67 -6.80 -2.02 5.29
C GLU A 67 -5.36 -2.14 4.78
N VAL A 68 -4.59 -1.04 4.77
CA VAL A 68 -3.17 -1.07 4.38
C VAL A 68 -2.33 -1.86 5.38
N MET A 69 -2.59 -1.70 6.70
CA MET A 69 -1.88 -2.46 7.72
C MET A 69 -2.15 -3.96 7.60
N LEU A 70 -3.40 -4.37 7.35
CA LEU A 70 -3.76 -5.78 7.12
C LEU A 70 -3.05 -6.34 5.87
N LEU A 71 -2.93 -5.55 4.81
CA LEU A 71 -2.22 -5.95 3.59
C LEU A 71 -0.73 -6.22 3.85
N LEU A 72 -0.10 -5.40 4.71
CA LEU A 72 1.34 -5.49 5.00
C LEU A 72 1.67 -6.40 6.19
N GLN A 73 0.65 -6.87 6.92
CA GLN A 73 0.83 -7.72 8.10
C GLN A 73 1.64 -9.00 7.83
N PRO A 74 1.43 -9.75 6.72
CA PRO A 74 2.23 -10.93 6.43
C PRO A 74 3.73 -10.62 6.32
N LEU A 75 4.08 -9.56 5.59
CA LEU A 75 5.48 -9.11 5.44
C LEU A 75 6.12 -8.69 6.77
N ALA A 76 5.34 -8.03 7.63
CA ALA A 76 5.81 -7.65 8.96
C ALA A 76 6.00 -8.89 9.86
N GLN A 77 5.10 -9.86 9.78
CA GLN A 77 5.19 -11.11 10.55
C GLN A 77 6.41 -11.95 10.17
N GLU A 78 6.76 -12.04 8.88
CA GLU A 78 7.99 -12.72 8.43
C GLU A 78 9.25 -12.14 9.06
N LYS A 79 9.23 -10.86 9.44
CA LYS A 79 10.32 -10.14 10.10
C LYS A 79 10.12 -9.96 11.60
N GLU A 80 9.08 -10.55 12.17
CA GLU A 80 8.70 -10.41 13.59
C GLU A 80 8.48 -8.94 14.02
N LEU A 81 8.11 -8.07 13.07
CA LEU A 81 7.82 -6.65 13.31
C LEU A 81 6.39 -6.45 13.79
N LYS A 82 6.23 -5.48 14.70
CA LYS A 82 4.89 -5.02 15.12
C LYS A 82 4.48 -3.82 14.26
N LEU A 83 3.25 -3.86 13.73
CA LEU A 83 2.62 -2.71 13.08
C LEU A 83 1.69 -2.02 14.08
N ILE A 84 1.85 -0.71 14.24
CA ILE A 84 1.11 0.10 15.20
C ILE A 84 0.46 1.27 14.47
N VAL A 85 -0.83 1.48 14.70
CA VAL A 85 -1.54 2.70 14.26
C VAL A 85 -1.86 3.53 15.51
N ASP A 86 -1.43 4.78 15.50
CA ASP A 86 -1.71 5.78 16.52
C ASP A 86 -2.53 6.90 15.85
N PHE A 87 -3.86 6.77 15.90
CA PHE A 87 -4.79 7.72 15.31
C PHE A 87 -5.32 8.64 16.41
N ASP A 88 -5.24 9.95 16.21
CA ASP A 88 -5.73 10.92 17.18
C ASP A 88 -7.27 10.77 17.34
N LEU A 89 -7.69 10.51 18.58
CA LEU A 89 -9.10 10.28 18.95
C LEU A 89 -10.00 11.50 18.72
N PHE A 90 -9.44 12.69 18.67
CA PHE A 90 -10.18 13.93 18.44
C PHE A 90 -10.27 14.31 16.97
N LEU A 91 -9.55 13.59 16.11
CA LEU A 91 -9.54 13.83 14.68
C LEU A 91 -10.78 13.16 14.02
N PRO A 92 -11.50 13.85 13.12
CA PRO A 92 -12.52 13.19 12.32
C PRO A 92 -11.86 12.09 11.45
N THR A 93 -12.57 10.99 11.22
CA THR A 93 -12.07 9.90 10.39
C THR A 93 -12.36 10.11 8.90
N ARG A 94 -13.35 10.98 8.57
CA ARG A 94 -13.79 11.21 7.19
C ARG A 94 -13.16 12.46 6.60
N PHE A 95 -12.53 12.27 5.45
CA PHE A 95 -11.86 13.31 4.69
C PHE A 95 -12.27 13.27 3.22
N MET A 96 -12.02 14.39 2.51
CA MET A 96 -12.20 14.52 1.06
C MET A 96 -10.86 14.36 0.37
N ALA A 97 -10.59 13.20 -0.22
CA ALA A 97 -9.40 12.97 -1.05
C ALA A 97 -9.67 11.81 -2.03
N ASP A 98 -8.69 11.51 -2.88
CA ASP A 98 -8.73 10.31 -3.73
C ASP A 98 -8.30 9.08 -2.93
N PRO A 99 -9.23 8.16 -2.57
CA PRO A 99 -8.91 7.02 -1.70
C PRO A 99 -7.88 6.07 -2.33
N GLY A 100 -7.93 5.93 -3.65
CA GLY A 100 -6.99 5.07 -4.38
C GLY A 100 -5.56 5.59 -4.28
N ARG A 101 -5.37 6.89 -4.46
CA ARG A 101 -4.06 7.54 -4.32
C ARG A 101 -3.59 7.59 -2.88
N MET A 102 -4.50 7.85 -1.93
CA MET A 102 -4.16 7.78 -0.51
C MET A 102 -3.67 6.39 -0.11
N ARG A 103 -4.38 5.35 -0.52
CA ARG A 103 -3.97 3.95 -0.29
C ARG A 103 -2.61 3.65 -0.91
N GLN A 104 -2.36 4.11 -2.14
CA GLN A 104 -1.08 3.93 -2.83
C GLN A 104 0.07 4.57 -2.05
N ILE A 105 -0.09 5.81 -1.60
CA ILE A 105 0.91 6.54 -0.81
C ILE A 105 1.20 5.78 0.49
N LEU A 106 0.16 5.44 1.25
CA LEU A 106 0.30 4.74 2.54
C LEU A 106 0.95 3.37 2.36
N THR A 107 0.54 2.60 1.34
CA THR A 107 1.15 1.29 1.05
C THR A 107 2.63 1.43 0.71
N ASN A 108 3.01 2.41 -0.09
CA ASN A 108 4.40 2.65 -0.46
C ASN A 108 5.27 3.07 0.74
N LEU A 109 4.78 4.00 1.56
CA LEU A 109 5.52 4.49 2.73
C LEU A 109 5.66 3.41 3.81
N ILE A 110 4.55 2.79 4.20
CA ILE A 110 4.54 1.77 5.26
C ILE A 110 5.26 0.51 4.78
N GLY A 111 5.05 0.10 3.53
CA GLY A 111 5.76 -1.04 2.92
C GLY A 111 7.27 -0.82 2.87
N THR A 112 7.70 0.39 2.55
CA THR A 112 9.13 0.76 2.60
C THR A 112 9.66 0.70 4.04
N ALA A 113 8.92 1.23 5.01
CA ALA A 113 9.30 1.16 6.42
C ALA A 113 9.44 -0.31 6.90
N VAL A 114 8.48 -1.18 6.57
CA VAL A 114 8.56 -2.63 6.88
C VAL A 114 9.76 -3.28 6.20
N LYS A 115 10.02 -2.94 4.93
CA LYS A 115 11.13 -3.50 4.16
C LYS A 115 12.49 -3.21 4.80
N PHE A 116 12.70 -1.98 5.28
CA PHE A 116 13.99 -1.51 5.79
C PHE A 116 14.12 -1.56 7.32
N THR A 117 13.10 -2.03 8.03
CA THR A 117 13.18 -2.28 9.48
C THR A 117 13.52 -3.75 9.69
N ASP A 118 14.58 -4.04 10.42
CA ASP A 118 15.00 -5.42 10.72
C ASP A 118 14.44 -5.92 12.04
N ASN A 119 14.24 -5.05 13.04
CA ASN A 119 13.73 -5.42 14.36
C ASN A 119 12.88 -4.29 14.96
N GLY A 120 11.93 -4.64 15.82
CA GLY A 120 11.13 -3.69 16.59
C GLY A 120 9.74 -3.48 16.02
N HIS A 121 9.41 -2.26 15.63
CA HIS A 121 8.06 -1.94 15.15
C HIS A 121 8.07 -0.83 14.09
N VAL A 122 7.01 -0.81 13.30
CA VAL A 122 6.66 0.30 12.41
C VAL A 122 5.40 0.95 12.96
N SER A 123 5.47 2.25 13.26
CA SER A 123 4.36 3.02 13.80
C SER A 123 3.93 4.08 12.80
N VAL A 124 2.62 4.13 12.54
CA VAL A 124 1.99 5.19 11.74
C VAL A 124 1.18 6.05 12.70
N ARG A 125 1.53 7.32 12.78
CA ARG A 125 0.82 8.29 13.61
C ARG A 125 0.06 9.26 12.73
N VAL A 126 -1.22 9.45 13.03
CA VAL A 126 -2.08 10.44 12.38
C VAL A 126 -2.49 11.47 13.41
N VAL A 127 -2.10 12.71 13.17
CA VAL A 127 -2.46 13.85 14.00
C VAL A 127 -3.03 14.94 13.11
N GLY A 128 -3.93 15.75 13.65
CA GLY A 128 -4.51 16.89 12.94
C GLY A 128 -4.46 18.13 13.79
N VAL A 129 -4.35 19.28 13.13
CA VAL A 129 -4.48 20.59 13.73
C VAL A 129 -5.70 21.26 13.15
N GLU A 130 -6.67 21.60 14.01
CA GLU A 130 -7.84 22.36 13.59
C GLU A 130 -7.43 23.76 13.15
N MET A 131 -7.78 24.11 11.92
CA MET A 131 -7.52 25.43 11.34
C MET A 131 -8.62 26.41 11.74
N VAL A 132 -8.33 27.71 11.70
CA VAL A 132 -9.23 28.78 12.15
C VAL A 132 -10.54 28.82 11.34
N ASP A 133 -10.56 28.24 10.16
CA ASP A 133 -11.72 28.14 9.24
C ASP A 133 -12.53 26.84 9.41
N GLY A 134 -12.17 25.98 10.37
CA GLY A 134 -12.84 24.70 10.64
C GLY A 134 -12.33 23.53 9.79
N ASP A 135 -11.34 23.76 8.93
CA ASP A 135 -10.61 22.70 8.24
C ASP A 135 -9.55 22.07 9.16
N HIS A 136 -9.04 20.91 8.78
CA HIS A 136 -8.00 20.22 9.53
C HIS A 136 -6.77 20.04 8.65
N ASP A 137 -5.62 20.46 9.17
CA ASP A 137 -4.32 20.12 8.57
C ASP A 137 -3.86 18.75 9.12
N LEU A 138 -3.61 17.81 8.21
CA LEU A 138 -3.31 16.42 8.51
C LEU A 138 -1.83 16.13 8.38
N HIS A 139 -1.27 15.50 9.40
CA HIS A 139 0.08 14.94 9.39
C HIS A 139 0.01 13.41 9.61
N ILE A 140 0.60 12.68 8.68
CA ILE A 140 0.69 11.21 8.72
C ILE A 140 2.15 10.80 8.71
#